data_016eab7980e05156685fbecd86a423f9
#
_entry.id   016eab7980e05156685fbecd86a423f9
#
_cell.length_a   1.000
_cell.length_b   1.000
_cell.length_c   1.000
_cell.angle_alpha   90.00
_cell.angle_beta   90.00
_cell.angle_gamma   90.00
#
_symmetry.space_group_name_H-M   'P 1'
#
loop_
_entity.id
_entity.type
_entity.pdbx_description
1 polymer ?
#
loop_
_entity_poly.entity_id
_entity_poly.type
_entity_poly.pdbx_seq_one_letter_code
_entity_poly.pdbx_strand_id
1 'polypeptide(L)'
;LGNDDYGDRCFKILSNMGIKLHVAWRDKPTRRGFSMIDSQGERAITVIGERLAPNYRDNLDWDILKKMDGIFITASDSEIFKMARSASILCTTPRVGINTINKSNVSLDGLIGSNLDPGEEFSFSELLVKPKYTIKTEGEKGGIIFPGGRYEALKNKDRKVDSYGCGDSFAAGILYGMASNWDIDKSLNLAKVIGRDSSEFFGPYANSDEK
;
A
#
# COMPACT_ATOMS: atom_id res chain seq x y z
N LEU A 1 10.54 10.13 -7.52
CA LEU A 1 11.88 9.92 -7.00
C LEU A 1 12.66 11.23 -7.04
N GLY A 2 13.69 11.37 -6.18
CA GLY A 2 14.68 12.43 -6.29
C GLY A 2 15.63 12.17 -7.45
N ASN A 3 16.16 13.23 -8.03
CA ASN A 3 17.21 13.15 -9.05
C ASN A 3 18.58 13.05 -8.35
N ASP A 4 18.83 11.90 -7.70
CA ASP A 4 20.03 11.59 -6.92
C ASP A 4 20.36 10.08 -7.00
N ASP A 5 21.52 9.69 -6.47
CA ASP A 5 22.00 8.30 -6.49
C ASP A 5 21.00 7.31 -5.85
N TYR A 6 20.24 7.74 -4.84
CA TYR A 6 19.23 6.90 -4.19
C TYR A 6 18.01 6.72 -5.09
N GLY A 7 17.59 7.76 -5.82
CA GLY A 7 16.52 7.66 -6.81
C GLY A 7 16.90 6.72 -7.94
N ASP A 8 18.11 6.85 -8.47
CA ASP A 8 18.65 5.94 -9.51
C ASP A 8 18.72 4.51 -9.02
N ARG A 9 19.17 4.30 -7.78
CA ARG A 9 19.22 2.97 -7.19
C ARG A 9 17.82 2.37 -7.04
N CYS A 10 16.84 3.13 -6.54
CA CYS A 10 15.45 2.67 -6.45
C CYS A 10 14.90 2.29 -7.82
N PHE A 11 15.14 3.14 -8.83
CA PHE A 11 14.70 2.88 -10.19
C PHE A 11 15.28 1.57 -10.73
N LYS A 12 16.59 1.35 -10.58
CA LYS A 12 17.26 0.12 -11.04
C LYS A 12 16.73 -1.13 -10.34
N ILE A 13 16.60 -1.09 -9.03
CA ILE A 13 16.11 -2.24 -8.24
C ILE A 13 14.70 -2.63 -8.72
N LEU A 14 13.78 -1.68 -8.77
CA LEU A 14 12.39 -1.95 -9.16
C LEU A 14 12.27 -2.39 -10.62
N SER A 15 13.08 -1.80 -11.52
CA SER A 15 13.14 -2.23 -12.93
C SER A 15 13.64 -3.67 -13.07
N ASN A 16 14.66 -4.06 -12.30
CA ASN A 16 15.20 -5.42 -12.30
C ASN A 16 14.19 -6.47 -11.77
N MET A 17 13.22 -6.03 -10.95
CA MET A 17 12.08 -6.86 -10.52
C MET A 17 11.01 -7.01 -11.61
N GLY A 18 11.19 -6.44 -12.80
CA GLY A 18 10.23 -6.48 -13.90
C GLY A 18 9.08 -5.47 -13.76
N ILE A 19 9.17 -4.52 -12.82
CA ILE A 19 8.16 -3.48 -12.62
C ILE A 19 8.32 -2.42 -13.70
N LYS A 20 7.24 -2.13 -14.43
CA LYS A 20 7.20 -0.99 -15.35
C LYS A 20 7.01 0.30 -14.58
N LEU A 21 8.03 1.14 -14.59
CA LEU A 21 8.07 2.36 -13.80
C LEU A 21 7.71 3.60 -14.64
N HIS A 22 6.82 4.42 -14.11
CA HIS A 22 6.51 5.75 -14.60
C HIS A 22 6.89 6.74 -13.50
N VAL A 23 7.99 7.47 -13.67
CA VAL A 23 8.62 8.25 -12.60
C VAL A 23 8.61 9.73 -12.91
N ALA A 24 8.05 10.52 -11.98
CA ALA A 24 8.26 11.97 -11.93
C ALA A 24 9.53 12.23 -11.11
N TRP A 25 10.61 12.63 -11.77
CA TRP A 25 11.85 13.01 -11.12
C TRP A 25 11.73 14.41 -10.50
N ARG A 26 12.28 14.56 -9.29
CA ARG A 26 12.25 15.81 -8.53
C ARG A 26 13.67 16.32 -8.31
N ASP A 27 13.85 17.61 -8.41
CA ASP A 27 15.09 18.30 -8.00
C ASP A 27 15.11 18.47 -6.46
N LYS A 28 15.04 17.33 -5.76
CA LYS A 28 14.99 17.18 -4.30
C LYS A 28 15.54 15.81 -3.92
N PRO A 29 16.16 15.67 -2.72
CA PRO A 29 16.69 14.39 -2.28
C PRO A 29 15.60 13.32 -2.18
N THR A 30 15.90 12.10 -2.62
CA THR A 30 15.06 10.94 -2.40
C THR A 30 14.86 10.71 -0.90
N ARG A 31 13.60 10.56 -0.50
CA ARG A 31 13.24 10.26 0.90
C ARG A 31 13.82 8.92 1.31
N ARG A 32 14.40 8.89 2.52
CA ARG A 32 15.04 7.70 3.10
C ARG A 32 14.38 7.35 4.42
N GLY A 33 14.36 6.08 4.75
CA GLY A 33 13.99 5.59 6.07
C GLY A 33 15.18 4.89 6.72
N PHE A 34 15.42 5.17 7.99
CA PHE A 34 16.34 4.41 8.83
C PHE A 34 15.49 3.61 9.82
N SER A 35 15.57 2.28 9.73
CA SER A 35 14.85 1.36 10.62
C SER A 35 15.79 0.76 11.64
N MET A 36 15.46 0.88 12.92
CA MET A 36 16.06 0.13 14.00
C MET A 36 15.10 -0.97 14.42
N ILE A 37 15.61 -2.19 14.54
CA ILE A 37 14.84 -3.36 14.97
C ILE A 37 15.48 -3.86 16.25
N ASP A 38 14.68 -4.05 17.28
CA ASP A 38 15.16 -4.59 18.56
C ASP A 38 15.19 -6.14 18.55
N SER A 39 15.63 -6.72 19.67
CA SER A 39 15.72 -8.18 19.83
C SER A 39 14.36 -8.90 19.82
N GLN A 40 13.26 -8.17 19.94
CA GLN A 40 11.90 -8.69 19.91
C GLN A 40 11.26 -8.54 18.53
N GLY A 41 11.99 -7.93 17.57
CA GLY A 41 11.49 -7.65 16.22
C GLY A 41 10.60 -6.40 16.14
N GLU A 42 10.55 -5.60 17.20
CA GLU A 42 9.87 -4.31 17.20
C GLU A 42 10.70 -3.27 16.46
N ARG A 43 10.02 -2.35 15.79
CA ARG A 43 10.68 -1.43 14.87
C ARG A 43 10.40 0.02 15.21
N ALA A 44 11.47 0.83 15.19
CA ALA A 44 11.40 2.28 15.14
C ALA A 44 11.93 2.77 13.77
N ILE A 45 11.19 3.65 13.11
CA ILE A 45 11.56 4.19 11.79
C ILE A 45 11.76 5.70 11.92
N THR A 46 12.95 6.16 11.58
CA THR A 46 13.26 7.58 11.41
C THR A 46 13.27 7.92 9.92
N VAL A 47 12.47 8.91 9.53
CA VAL A 47 12.34 9.32 8.14
C VAL A 47 13.20 10.56 7.89
N ILE A 48 13.97 10.53 6.80
CA ILE A 48 14.84 11.62 6.35
C ILE A 48 14.33 12.13 4.99
N GLY A 49 14.00 13.41 4.93
CA GLY A 49 13.48 14.05 3.73
C GLY A 49 11.96 14.03 3.61
N GLU A 50 11.45 14.86 2.71
CA GLU A 50 10.03 15.00 2.46
C GLU A 50 9.48 13.89 1.54
N ARG A 51 8.17 13.69 1.58
CA ARG A 51 7.50 12.73 0.70
C ARG A 51 7.36 13.32 -0.70
N LEU A 52 7.99 12.70 -1.68
CA LEU A 52 7.90 13.09 -3.09
C LEU A 52 6.69 12.40 -3.74
N ALA A 53 5.48 12.82 -3.35
CA ALA A 53 4.26 12.26 -3.90
C ALA A 53 4.07 12.62 -5.38
N PRO A 54 3.46 11.75 -6.19
CA PRO A 54 3.04 12.11 -7.54
C PRO A 54 1.93 13.17 -7.48
N ASN A 55 1.88 14.01 -8.51
CA ASN A 55 0.89 15.07 -8.69
C ASN A 55 0.30 14.97 -10.09
N TYR A 56 -0.99 15.28 -10.25
CA TYR A 56 -1.66 15.17 -11.55
C TYR A 56 -1.02 16.05 -12.66
N ARG A 57 -0.26 17.08 -12.28
CA ARG A 57 0.49 17.95 -13.21
C ARG A 57 1.83 17.38 -13.64
N ASP A 58 2.26 16.28 -13.06
CA ASP A 58 3.50 15.62 -13.49
C ASP A 58 3.37 15.18 -14.94
N ASN A 59 4.45 15.31 -15.68
CA ASN A 59 4.52 14.86 -17.06
C ASN A 59 4.65 13.33 -17.13
N LEU A 60 3.55 12.64 -16.81
CA LEU A 60 3.41 11.19 -16.86
C LEU A 60 2.29 10.82 -17.83
N ASP A 61 2.37 9.62 -18.38
CA ASP A 61 1.27 9.05 -19.19
C ASP A 61 0.14 8.58 -18.26
N TRP A 62 -0.72 9.52 -17.86
CA TRP A 62 -1.86 9.22 -16.98
C TRP A 62 -2.94 8.39 -17.68
N ASP A 63 -2.98 8.33 -19.01
CA ASP A 63 -3.94 7.52 -19.75
C ASP A 63 -3.74 6.02 -19.54
N ILE A 64 -2.56 5.61 -19.08
CA ILE A 64 -2.30 4.23 -18.70
C ILE A 64 -3.25 3.73 -17.61
N LEU A 65 -3.72 4.63 -16.71
CA LEU A 65 -4.63 4.28 -15.62
C LEU A 65 -5.95 3.70 -16.14
N LYS A 66 -6.40 4.11 -17.33
CA LYS A 66 -7.61 3.60 -17.98
C LYS A 66 -7.51 2.13 -18.42
N LYS A 67 -6.29 1.60 -18.48
CA LYS A 67 -6.01 0.23 -18.93
C LYS A 67 -5.73 -0.74 -17.78
N MET A 68 -5.80 -0.24 -16.54
CA MET A 68 -5.50 -1.03 -15.36
C MET A 68 -6.75 -1.72 -14.83
N ASP A 69 -6.63 -3.00 -14.50
CA ASP A 69 -7.70 -3.76 -13.85
C ASP A 69 -7.89 -3.30 -12.40
N GLY A 70 -6.79 -2.99 -11.71
CA GLY A 70 -6.80 -2.49 -10.35
C GLY A 70 -5.72 -1.46 -10.09
N ILE A 71 -6.05 -0.44 -9.29
CA ILE A 71 -5.14 0.63 -8.86
C ILE A 71 -5.14 0.73 -7.34
N PHE A 72 -3.95 0.78 -6.74
CA PHE A 72 -3.75 1.08 -5.32
C PHE A 72 -2.99 2.40 -5.18
N ILE A 73 -3.61 3.38 -4.53
CA ILE A 73 -3.00 4.69 -4.31
C ILE A 73 -2.47 4.78 -2.88
N THR A 74 -1.16 4.99 -2.73
CA THR A 74 -0.50 5.18 -1.42
C THR A 74 -0.16 6.63 -1.12
N ALA A 75 -0.03 7.46 -2.16
CA ALA A 75 0.22 8.90 -2.05
C ALA A 75 -0.17 9.59 -3.36
N SER A 76 -0.98 10.62 -3.29
CA SER A 76 -1.36 11.45 -4.44
C SER A 76 -2.11 12.71 -4.01
N ASP A 77 -2.43 13.57 -4.97
CA ASP A 77 -3.50 14.56 -4.83
C ASP A 77 -4.87 13.98 -5.19
N SER A 78 -5.93 14.78 -4.98
CA SER A 78 -7.31 14.35 -5.23
C SER A 78 -7.65 14.15 -6.72
N GLU A 79 -6.94 14.82 -7.64
CA GLU A 79 -7.21 14.72 -9.07
C GLU A 79 -6.77 13.36 -9.63
N ILE A 80 -5.67 12.80 -9.10
CA ILE A 80 -5.23 11.44 -9.48
C ILE A 80 -6.29 10.39 -9.12
N PHE A 81 -7.02 10.55 -8.02
CA PHE A 81 -8.13 9.65 -7.69
C PHE A 81 -9.23 9.65 -8.76
N LYS A 82 -9.58 10.85 -9.26
CA LYS A 82 -10.59 10.98 -10.33
C LYS A 82 -10.15 10.28 -11.61
N MET A 83 -8.88 10.43 -11.97
CA MET A 83 -8.30 9.74 -13.12
C MET A 83 -8.23 8.22 -12.91
N ALA A 84 -7.81 7.79 -11.73
CA ALA A 84 -7.68 6.38 -11.37
C ALA A 84 -9.02 5.66 -11.28
N ARG A 85 -10.14 6.37 -11.08
CA ARG A 85 -11.48 5.75 -11.04
C ARG A 85 -11.89 5.08 -12.35
N SER A 86 -11.18 5.34 -13.41
CA SER A 86 -11.39 4.63 -14.69
C SER A 86 -11.01 3.14 -14.64
N ALA A 87 -10.20 2.71 -13.68
CA ALA A 87 -9.90 1.31 -13.44
C ALA A 87 -11.12 0.56 -12.88
N SER A 88 -11.18 -0.75 -13.10
CA SER A 88 -12.24 -1.60 -12.57
C SER A 88 -12.29 -1.60 -11.06
N ILE A 89 -11.11 -1.67 -10.42
CA ILE A 89 -10.94 -1.64 -8.95
C ILE A 89 -10.01 -0.49 -8.57
N LEU A 90 -10.48 0.34 -7.63
CA LEU A 90 -9.70 1.42 -7.03
C LEU A 90 -9.64 1.28 -5.53
N CYS A 91 -8.45 1.03 -5.02
CA CYS A 91 -8.17 0.95 -3.59
C CYS A 91 -7.17 2.02 -3.14
N THR A 92 -7.19 2.34 -1.86
CA THR A 92 -6.24 3.26 -1.24
C THR A 92 -6.02 2.93 0.24
N THR A 93 -5.10 3.66 0.86
CA THR A 93 -4.83 3.61 2.31
C THR A 93 -5.20 4.94 2.98
N PRO A 94 -5.59 4.95 4.26
CA PRO A 94 -5.83 6.18 5.02
C PRO A 94 -4.61 7.12 5.07
N ARG A 95 -3.39 6.61 4.84
CA ARG A 95 -2.15 7.42 4.78
C ARG A 95 -2.15 8.51 3.73
N VAL A 96 -2.97 8.40 2.70
CA VAL A 96 -3.16 9.47 1.71
C VAL A 96 -3.78 10.71 2.36
N GLY A 97 -4.50 10.50 3.45
CA GLY A 97 -5.24 11.52 4.20
C GLY A 97 -6.71 11.58 3.81
N ILE A 98 -7.58 11.49 4.81
CA ILE A 98 -9.04 11.50 4.62
C ILE A 98 -9.52 12.74 3.87
N ASN A 99 -8.89 13.91 4.11
CA ASN A 99 -9.20 15.14 3.37
C ASN A 99 -8.95 15.01 1.86
N THR A 100 -7.88 14.34 1.45
CA THR A 100 -7.58 14.11 0.03
C THR A 100 -8.61 13.16 -0.59
N ILE A 101 -8.95 12.08 0.11
CA ILE A 101 -9.98 11.11 -0.31
C ILE A 101 -11.32 11.84 -0.48
N ASN A 102 -11.74 12.61 0.51
CA ASN A 102 -12.99 13.36 0.47
C ASN A 102 -13.04 14.40 -0.66
N LYS A 103 -11.93 15.15 -0.87
CA LYS A 103 -11.81 16.12 -1.98
C LYS A 103 -11.93 15.47 -3.35
N SER A 104 -11.51 14.22 -3.48
CA SER A 104 -11.65 13.50 -4.75
C SER A 104 -13.11 13.23 -5.11
N ASN A 105 -13.97 13.08 -4.10
CA ASN A 105 -15.38 12.71 -4.24
C ASN A 105 -15.59 11.44 -5.08
N VAL A 106 -14.67 10.48 -4.97
CA VAL A 106 -14.64 9.25 -5.77
C VAL A 106 -15.06 8.06 -4.91
N SER A 107 -15.88 7.17 -5.46
CA SER A 107 -16.20 5.90 -4.83
C SER A 107 -14.99 4.96 -4.89
N LEU A 108 -14.57 4.43 -3.74
CA LEU A 108 -13.50 3.46 -3.61
C LEU A 108 -14.06 2.04 -3.49
N ASP A 109 -13.40 1.08 -4.09
CA ASP A 109 -13.70 -0.34 -3.89
C ASP A 109 -13.10 -0.84 -2.57
N GLY A 110 -11.93 -0.32 -2.17
CA GLY A 110 -11.29 -0.66 -0.90
C GLY A 110 -10.56 0.51 -0.24
N LEU A 111 -10.76 0.68 1.07
CA LEU A 111 -9.93 1.49 1.95
C LEU A 111 -9.23 0.55 2.93
N ILE A 112 -7.92 0.36 2.74
CA ILE A 112 -7.15 -0.67 3.45
C ILE A 112 -6.08 0.00 4.28
N GLY A 113 -6.08 -0.26 5.58
CA GLY A 113 -5.13 0.34 6.50
C GLY A 113 -4.92 -0.50 7.76
N SER A 114 -4.17 0.05 8.70
CA SER A 114 -3.83 -0.58 9.97
C SER A 114 -4.52 0.11 11.14
N ASN A 115 -5.08 -0.66 12.06
CA ASN A 115 -5.53 -0.16 13.36
C ASN A 115 -4.36 0.07 14.34
N LEU A 116 -3.16 -0.41 14.01
CA LEU A 116 -1.97 -0.28 14.85
C LEU A 116 -1.12 0.94 14.49
N ASP A 117 -1.43 1.61 13.38
CA ASP A 117 -0.69 2.78 12.90
C ASP A 117 -1.48 4.06 13.20
N PRO A 118 -0.98 4.92 14.10
CA PRO A 118 -1.64 6.20 14.39
C PRO A 118 -1.79 7.11 13.16
N GLY A 119 -0.93 6.96 12.15
CA GLY A 119 -1.02 7.70 10.89
C GLY A 119 -2.13 7.23 9.96
N GLU A 120 -2.84 6.15 10.31
CA GLU A 120 -3.96 5.59 9.55
C GLU A 120 -5.28 5.61 10.33
N GLU A 121 -5.28 6.27 11.49
CA GLU A 121 -6.48 6.40 12.30
C GLU A 121 -7.48 7.36 11.65
N PHE A 122 -8.72 6.94 11.58
CA PHE A 122 -9.86 7.75 11.13
C PHE A 122 -11.18 7.20 11.66
N SER A 123 -12.18 8.09 11.79
CA SER A 123 -13.56 7.70 12.03
C SER A 123 -14.28 7.44 10.70
N PHE A 124 -15.08 6.39 10.64
CA PHE A 124 -15.88 6.08 9.47
C PHE A 124 -16.87 7.21 9.08
N SER A 125 -17.27 8.02 10.06
CA SER A 125 -18.12 9.21 9.86
C SER A 125 -17.42 10.34 9.09
N GLU A 126 -16.09 10.38 9.08
CA GLU A 126 -15.31 11.40 8.36
C GLU A 126 -15.32 11.21 6.84
N LEU A 127 -15.67 10.02 6.38
CA LEU A 127 -15.72 9.73 4.94
C LEU A 127 -17.03 10.24 4.33
N LEU A 128 -16.93 11.15 3.36
CA LEU A 128 -18.09 11.65 2.61
C LEU A 128 -18.67 10.60 1.67
N VAL A 129 -17.81 9.86 0.97
CA VAL A 129 -18.20 8.72 0.14
C VAL A 129 -17.68 7.45 0.79
N LYS A 130 -18.60 6.55 1.16
CA LYS A 130 -18.21 5.29 1.81
C LYS A 130 -17.59 4.33 0.81
N PRO A 131 -16.42 3.73 1.12
CA PRO A 131 -15.84 2.66 0.31
C PRO A 131 -16.75 1.43 0.28
N LYS A 132 -16.66 0.63 -0.77
CA LYS A 132 -17.34 -0.68 -0.81
C LYS A 132 -16.87 -1.59 0.32
N TYR A 133 -15.55 -1.61 0.56
CA TYR A 133 -14.95 -2.30 1.71
C TYR A 133 -13.99 -1.38 2.44
N THR A 134 -14.06 -1.42 3.78
CA THR A 134 -13.04 -0.86 4.66
C THR A 134 -12.38 -2.01 5.41
N ILE A 135 -11.06 -2.12 5.31
CA ILE A 135 -10.30 -3.21 5.93
C ILE A 135 -9.23 -2.60 6.83
N LYS A 136 -9.23 -3.00 8.09
CA LYS A 136 -8.26 -2.55 9.10
C LYS A 136 -7.52 -3.77 9.65
N THR A 137 -6.23 -3.85 9.42
CA THR A 137 -5.38 -4.92 9.92
C THR A 137 -4.97 -4.66 11.36
N GLU A 138 -4.80 -5.73 12.15
CA GLU A 138 -4.40 -5.70 13.57
C GLU A 138 -3.22 -6.65 13.84
N GLY A 139 -2.35 -6.81 12.85
CA GLY A 139 -1.19 -7.70 12.96
C GLY A 139 -1.62 -9.16 13.19
N GLU A 140 -1.02 -9.77 14.20
CA GLU A 140 -1.27 -11.18 14.55
C GLU A 140 -2.69 -11.46 15.04
N LYS A 141 -3.46 -10.41 15.39
CA LYS A 141 -4.87 -10.52 15.79
C LYS A 141 -5.83 -10.56 14.59
N GLY A 142 -5.31 -10.50 13.36
CA GLY A 142 -6.13 -10.43 12.16
C GLY A 142 -6.57 -9.03 11.84
N GLY A 143 -7.88 -8.76 11.92
CA GLY A 143 -8.41 -7.45 11.64
C GLY A 143 -9.93 -7.42 11.50
N ILE A 144 -10.41 -6.31 10.94
CA ILE A 144 -11.84 -6.05 10.71
C ILE A 144 -12.05 -5.69 9.25
N ILE A 145 -13.09 -6.24 8.64
CA ILE A 145 -13.60 -5.84 7.34
C ILE A 145 -15.03 -5.35 7.48
N PHE A 146 -15.35 -4.25 6.84
CA PHE A 146 -16.71 -3.73 6.79
C PHE A 146 -17.12 -3.50 5.32
N PRO A 147 -18.29 -4.03 4.90
CA PRO A 147 -19.14 -5.00 5.61
C PRO A 147 -18.45 -6.38 5.76
N GLY A 148 -18.77 -7.13 6.78
CA GLY A 148 -18.26 -8.49 7.00
C GLY A 148 -18.03 -8.84 8.47
N GLY A 149 -17.14 -8.15 9.16
CA GLY A 149 -16.83 -8.40 10.58
C GLY A 149 -15.35 -8.67 10.85
N ARG A 150 -15.04 -9.42 11.89
CA ARG A 150 -13.65 -9.78 12.21
C ARG A 150 -13.16 -10.98 11.39
N TYR A 151 -11.88 -10.95 11.09
CA TYR A 151 -11.15 -12.10 10.55
C TYR A 151 -9.90 -12.37 11.37
N GLU A 152 -9.48 -13.63 11.41
CA GLU A 152 -8.25 -14.05 12.09
C GLU A 152 -7.06 -14.02 11.15
N ALA A 153 -5.88 -13.67 11.69
CA ALA A 153 -4.62 -13.83 10.98
C ALA A 153 -4.26 -15.30 10.80
N LEU A 154 -3.47 -15.60 9.80
CA LEU A 154 -2.82 -16.90 9.70
C LEU A 154 -1.63 -16.94 10.65
N LYS A 155 -1.42 -18.07 11.31
CA LYS A 155 -0.21 -18.31 12.10
C LYS A 155 1.01 -18.34 11.17
N ASN A 156 2.11 -17.78 11.63
CA ASN A 156 3.38 -17.91 10.94
C ASN A 156 3.79 -19.37 10.88
N LYS A 157 4.41 -19.78 9.78
CA LYS A 157 4.96 -21.13 9.61
C LYS A 157 6.22 -21.30 10.45
N ASP A 158 7.05 -20.24 10.44
CA ASP A 158 8.32 -20.16 11.13
C ASP A 158 8.37 -18.88 12.00
N ARG A 159 9.56 -18.56 12.50
CA ARG A 159 9.77 -17.36 13.29
C ARG A 159 9.57 -16.12 12.42
N LYS A 160 8.77 -15.16 12.91
CA LYS A 160 8.68 -13.81 12.33
C LYS A 160 10.08 -13.17 12.33
N VAL A 161 10.53 -12.77 11.16
CA VAL A 161 11.84 -12.12 10.95
C VAL A 161 11.66 -10.61 10.95
N ASP A 162 10.74 -10.10 10.13
CA ASP A 162 10.50 -8.68 9.95
C ASP A 162 9.04 -8.43 9.58
N SER A 163 8.43 -7.39 10.13
CA SER A 163 7.06 -7.00 9.78
C SER A 163 6.97 -5.92 8.68
N TYR A 164 8.13 -5.53 8.09
CA TYR A 164 8.16 -4.49 7.08
C TYR A 164 7.51 -4.95 5.78
N GLY A 165 6.53 -4.18 5.30
CA GLY A 165 5.81 -4.49 4.08
C GLY A 165 4.67 -5.51 4.21
N CYS A 166 4.45 -6.12 5.40
CA CYS A 166 3.33 -7.06 5.57
C CYS A 166 1.97 -6.42 5.26
N GLY A 167 1.76 -5.17 5.68
CA GLY A 167 0.53 -4.42 5.38
C GLY A 167 0.38 -4.10 3.90
N ASP A 168 1.48 -3.70 3.24
CA ASP A 168 1.49 -3.41 1.80
C ASP A 168 1.24 -4.69 0.99
N SER A 169 1.87 -5.80 1.38
CA SER A 169 1.67 -7.11 0.76
C SER A 169 0.23 -7.61 0.94
N PHE A 170 -0.34 -7.44 2.13
CA PHE A 170 -1.75 -7.74 2.39
C PHE A 170 -2.67 -6.91 1.48
N ALA A 171 -2.43 -5.60 1.38
CA ALA A 171 -3.22 -4.71 0.53
C ALA A 171 -3.10 -5.09 -0.96
N ALA A 172 -1.90 -5.48 -1.41
CA ALA A 172 -1.70 -5.99 -2.76
C ALA A 172 -2.49 -7.28 -3.02
N GLY A 173 -2.57 -8.18 -2.04
CA GLY A 173 -3.38 -9.41 -2.12
C GLY A 173 -4.88 -9.12 -2.27
N ILE A 174 -5.41 -8.16 -1.51
CA ILE A 174 -6.79 -7.69 -1.64
C ILE A 174 -7.03 -7.13 -3.05
N LEU A 175 -6.18 -6.19 -3.48
CA LEU A 175 -6.32 -5.56 -4.79
C LEU A 175 -6.29 -6.60 -5.92
N TYR A 176 -5.32 -7.51 -5.89
CA TYR A 176 -5.18 -8.55 -6.89
C TYR A 176 -6.42 -9.44 -6.98
N GLY A 177 -6.91 -9.91 -5.82
CA GLY A 177 -8.10 -10.76 -5.79
C GLY A 177 -9.33 -10.04 -6.36
N MET A 178 -9.58 -8.81 -5.93
CA MET A 178 -10.71 -8.01 -6.43
C MET A 178 -10.57 -7.71 -7.93
N ALA A 179 -9.38 -7.35 -8.40
CA ALA A 179 -9.11 -7.10 -9.82
C ALA A 179 -9.23 -8.37 -10.68
N SER A 180 -9.03 -9.54 -10.08
CA SER A 180 -9.26 -10.86 -10.70
C SER A 180 -10.72 -11.32 -10.62
N ASN A 181 -11.66 -10.43 -10.26
CA ASN A 181 -13.09 -10.71 -10.07
C ASN A 181 -13.39 -11.81 -9.02
N TRP A 182 -12.53 -11.95 -8.00
CA TRP A 182 -12.81 -12.82 -6.87
C TRP A 182 -13.73 -12.12 -5.87
N ASP A 183 -14.50 -12.91 -5.12
CA ASP A 183 -15.20 -12.40 -3.96
C ASP A 183 -14.21 -11.91 -2.88
N ILE A 184 -14.76 -11.17 -1.92
CA ILE A 184 -13.93 -10.54 -0.90
C ILE A 184 -13.29 -11.58 0.04
N ASP A 185 -13.95 -12.70 0.30
CA ASP A 185 -13.47 -13.74 1.20
C ASP A 185 -12.25 -14.46 0.59
N LYS A 186 -12.32 -14.77 -0.70
CA LYS A 186 -11.20 -15.34 -1.45
C LYS A 186 -10.03 -14.38 -1.54
N SER A 187 -10.30 -13.09 -1.80
CA SER A 187 -9.31 -12.02 -1.84
C SER A 187 -8.63 -11.85 -0.47
N LEU A 188 -9.42 -11.89 0.60
CA LEU A 188 -8.93 -11.80 1.98
C LEU A 188 -8.04 -13.00 2.34
N ASN A 189 -8.40 -14.20 1.92
CA ASN A 189 -7.59 -15.40 2.16
C ASN A 189 -6.22 -15.30 1.47
N LEU A 190 -6.16 -14.82 0.22
CA LEU A 190 -4.89 -14.55 -0.46
C LEU A 190 -4.08 -13.49 0.29
N ALA A 191 -4.71 -12.38 0.67
CA ALA A 191 -4.06 -11.29 1.39
C ALA A 191 -3.43 -11.74 2.71
N LYS A 192 -4.14 -12.59 3.46
CA LYS A 192 -3.64 -13.21 4.71
C LYS A 192 -2.39 -14.06 4.47
N VAL A 193 -2.36 -14.84 3.38
CA VAL A 193 -1.20 -15.67 3.03
C VAL A 193 -0.01 -14.79 2.67
N ILE A 194 -0.19 -13.82 1.76
CA ILE A 194 0.90 -12.96 1.30
C ILE A 194 1.42 -12.08 2.44
N GLY A 195 0.52 -11.50 3.25
CA GLY A 195 0.91 -10.68 4.39
C GLY A 195 1.69 -11.45 5.46
N ARG A 196 1.31 -12.72 5.73
CA ARG A 196 2.07 -13.61 6.62
C ARG A 196 3.43 -13.95 6.02
N ASP A 197 3.47 -14.43 4.79
CA ASP A 197 4.71 -14.90 4.14
C ASP A 197 5.73 -13.74 4.01
N SER A 198 5.27 -12.48 3.90
CA SER A 198 6.14 -11.29 3.92
C SER A 198 6.85 -11.08 5.28
N SER A 199 6.39 -11.68 6.37
CA SER A 199 7.06 -11.59 7.66
C SER A 199 8.20 -12.60 7.86
N GLU A 200 8.39 -13.52 6.93
CA GLU A 200 9.35 -14.62 7.02
C GLU A 200 10.77 -14.25 6.52
N PHE A 201 10.92 -13.05 5.94
CA PHE A 201 12.22 -12.56 5.45
C PHE A 201 12.47 -11.10 5.88
N PHE A 202 13.70 -10.65 5.74
CA PHE A 202 14.10 -9.30 6.10
C PHE A 202 13.81 -8.30 4.97
N GLY A 203 13.16 -7.19 5.30
CA GLY A 203 12.83 -6.15 4.33
C GLY A 203 11.48 -6.36 3.62
N PRO A 204 11.12 -5.48 2.67
CA PRO A 204 9.79 -5.45 2.07
C PRO A 204 9.57 -6.52 1.00
N TYR A 205 10.60 -7.20 0.55
CA TYR A 205 10.56 -8.24 -0.47
C TYR A 205 11.75 -9.19 -0.31
N ALA A 206 11.56 -10.46 -0.68
CA ALA A 206 12.63 -11.44 -0.66
C ALA A 206 13.72 -11.07 -1.68
N ASN A 207 14.98 -11.05 -1.24
CA ASN A 207 16.10 -10.88 -2.17
C ASN A 207 16.24 -12.13 -3.05
N SER A 208 16.28 -11.92 -4.37
CA SER A 208 16.46 -13.00 -5.33
C SER A 208 17.86 -13.65 -5.22
N ASP A 209 18.79 -12.98 -4.55
CA ASP A 209 20.20 -13.40 -4.45
C ASP A 209 20.47 -14.28 -3.20
N GLU A 210 19.47 -14.58 -2.38
CA GLU A 210 19.59 -15.45 -1.19
C GLU A 210 19.02 -16.87 -1.44
N LYS A 211 18.96 -17.31 -2.71
CA LYS A 211 18.59 -18.69 -3.05
C LYS A 211 19.78 -19.49 -3.55
#